data_d65dff6d951e03b2a5c172ecadcc37a5
#
_entry.id   d65dff6d951e03b2a5c172ecadcc37a5
#
_cell.length_a   1.000
_cell.length_b   1.000
_cell.length_c   1.000
_cell.angle_alpha   90.00
_cell.angle_beta   90.00
_cell.angle_gamma   90.00
#
_symmetry.space_group_name_H-M   'P 1'
#
loop_
_entity.id
_entity.type
_entity.pdbx_description
1 polymer ?
#
loop_
_entity_poly.entity_id
_entity_poly.type
_entity_poly.pdbx_seq_one_letter_code
_entity_poly.pdbx_strand_id
1 'polypeptide(L)'
;MKHLQTFYKKWFQLLVVIVISFFSGALGSFSISQLTQKSGVSSSNNNSTITQTAYKNENSTTQAVNKVKDAVVSVITYSANRQNSVFGNDDTDTNSQQISSEGSGVIYKKNDKEAYIVTNNHVINGASKVDIRLSDGTKIPGEIVGADTFSDIAVVKISSEKVTTVAEFGDSSQLTVGETAIAIGSPLGSEYANTVTQGIVSSLNRNVSLKSEDGQAISTKAIQTDTAINPGNSGGPLINIQGQVIGITSSKIATNGGTSVEGLGFAIPANDAINIIEQLEKNGKVTRPALGIQMVNLSNINTSDLRRLNIPSNVTSGVVVRSVQSNMPANGHLEKYDVITKVDDKKITSSTDLQSALYNHSIGDTIKITYYRNGKEETTSIKLDKSSGDLES
;
A
#
# COMPACT_ATOMS: atom_id res chain seq x y z
N MET A 1 19.95 -107.05 31.13
CA MET A 1 19.82 -106.56 29.73
C MET A 1 18.56 -105.69 29.46
N LYS A 2 17.39 -105.93 30.15
CA LYS A 2 16.15 -105.18 29.86
C LYS A 2 16.24 -103.63 30.24
N HIS A 3 16.99 -103.25 31.27
CA HIS A 3 17.07 -101.84 31.70
C HIS A 3 17.91 -100.97 30.71
N LEU A 4 18.87 -101.55 30.03
CA LEU A 4 19.69 -100.81 29.05
C LEU A 4 18.91 -100.50 27.80
N GLN A 5 18.07 -101.43 27.31
CA GLN A 5 17.23 -101.21 26.16
C GLN A 5 16.16 -100.15 26.38
N THR A 6 15.61 -100.03 27.58
CA THR A 6 14.65 -99.00 27.89
C THR A 6 15.30 -97.59 27.98
N PHE A 7 16.53 -97.55 28.44
CA PHE A 7 17.28 -96.30 28.50
C PHE A 7 17.64 -95.76 27.12
N TYR A 8 18.11 -96.62 26.21
CA TYR A 8 18.44 -96.22 24.83
C TYR A 8 17.13 -95.84 24.06
N LYS A 9 16.03 -96.46 24.30
CA LYS A 9 14.76 -96.13 23.66
C LYS A 9 14.25 -94.75 24.10
N LYS A 10 14.35 -94.44 25.39
CA LYS A 10 13.99 -93.08 25.88
C LYS A 10 14.97 -91.97 25.36
N TRP A 11 16.23 -92.30 25.32
CA TRP A 11 17.24 -91.37 24.82
C TRP A 11 17.07 -91.06 23.30
N PHE A 12 16.74 -92.15 22.56
CA PHE A 12 16.45 -92.03 21.12
C PHE A 12 15.17 -91.21 20.90
N GLN A 13 14.11 -91.42 21.72
CA GLN A 13 12.89 -90.60 21.64
C GLN A 13 13.16 -89.13 21.96
N LEU A 14 14.03 -88.86 22.93
CA LEU A 14 14.41 -87.48 23.27
C LEU A 14 15.20 -86.78 22.12
N LEU A 15 16.08 -87.58 21.54
CA LEU A 15 16.90 -87.10 20.41
C LEU A 15 16.04 -86.78 19.18
N VAL A 16 15.00 -87.64 18.92
CA VAL A 16 14.05 -87.39 17.81
C VAL A 16 13.20 -86.14 18.09
N VAL A 17 12.79 -85.87 19.33
CA VAL A 17 12.05 -84.67 19.69
C VAL A 17 12.92 -83.43 19.52
N ILE A 18 14.19 -83.45 19.91
CA ILE A 18 15.10 -82.35 19.77
C ILE A 18 15.34 -82.02 18.27
N VAL A 19 15.50 -83.03 17.43
CA VAL A 19 15.70 -82.84 15.99
C VAL A 19 14.45 -82.29 15.33
N ILE A 20 13.25 -82.80 15.68
CA ILE A 20 11.99 -82.27 15.15
C ILE A 20 11.78 -80.85 15.59
N SER A 21 12.08 -80.46 16.83
CA SER A 21 11.96 -79.11 17.36
C SER A 21 12.93 -78.15 16.64
N PHE A 22 14.15 -78.61 16.36
CA PHE A 22 15.14 -77.84 15.61
C PHE A 22 14.71 -77.54 14.17
N PHE A 23 14.20 -78.60 13.47
CA PHE A 23 13.70 -78.42 12.12
C PHE A 23 12.41 -77.59 12.04
N SER A 24 11.52 -77.70 13.00
CA SER A 24 10.31 -76.88 13.04
C SER A 24 10.66 -75.43 13.35
N GLY A 25 11.64 -75.14 14.20
CA GLY A 25 12.14 -73.79 14.45
C GLY A 25 12.83 -73.21 13.21
N ALA A 26 13.65 -74.01 12.51
CA ALA A 26 14.30 -73.57 11.28
C ALA A 26 13.29 -73.25 10.15
N LEU A 27 12.28 -74.13 10.00
CA LEU A 27 11.19 -73.91 9.01
C LEU A 27 10.34 -72.67 9.37
N GLY A 28 10.05 -72.47 10.66
CA GLY A 28 9.31 -71.32 11.13
C GLY A 28 10.07 -69.99 10.84
N SER A 29 11.38 -69.95 11.15
CA SER A 29 12.21 -68.75 10.89
C SER A 29 12.37 -68.48 9.39
N PHE A 30 12.50 -69.54 8.57
CA PHE A 30 12.55 -69.37 7.10
C PHE A 30 11.25 -68.83 6.53
N SER A 31 10.11 -69.34 7.01
CA SER A 31 8.79 -68.85 6.59
C SER A 31 8.53 -67.39 7.01
N ILE A 32 9.00 -66.96 8.18
CA ILE A 32 8.92 -65.57 8.64
C ILE A 32 9.83 -64.70 7.80
N SER A 33 11.04 -65.13 7.47
CA SER A 33 11.96 -64.34 6.62
C SER A 33 11.43 -64.12 5.21
N GLN A 34 10.72 -65.10 4.62
CA GLN A 34 10.08 -64.97 3.32
C GLN A 34 8.84 -64.04 3.37
N LEU A 35 8.10 -64.02 4.46
CA LEU A 35 6.97 -63.11 4.69
C LEU A 35 7.45 -61.67 4.92
N THR A 36 8.55 -61.47 5.63
CA THR A 36 9.15 -60.14 5.84
C THR A 36 9.85 -59.60 4.62
N GLN A 37 10.35 -60.44 3.72
CA GLN A 37 10.89 -60.01 2.43
C GLN A 37 9.81 -59.55 1.43
N LYS A 38 8.55 -59.96 1.57
CA LYS A 38 7.43 -59.48 0.76
C LYS A 38 6.76 -58.26 1.35
N SER A 39 6.91 -57.99 2.63
CA SER A 39 6.54 -56.73 3.28
C SER A 39 7.81 -55.87 3.24
N GLY A 40 7.99 -55.08 2.20
CA GLY A 40 9.08 -54.12 2.08
C GLY A 40 9.03 -53.09 3.21
N VAL A 41 9.45 -53.50 4.41
CA VAL A 41 9.93 -52.57 5.41
C VAL A 41 11.33 -52.18 4.95
N SER A 42 11.39 -51.25 4.02
CA SER A 42 12.59 -50.44 3.79
C SER A 42 13.05 -49.94 5.13
N SER A 43 14.13 -50.47 5.63
CA SER A 43 14.94 -49.80 6.66
C SER A 43 15.27 -48.44 6.09
N SER A 44 14.50 -47.43 6.45
CA SER A 44 14.76 -46.05 6.12
C SER A 44 16.06 -45.66 6.81
N ASN A 45 17.18 -45.83 6.08
CA ASN A 45 18.28 -44.93 6.29
C ASN A 45 17.72 -43.54 6.07
N ASN A 46 17.57 -42.76 7.14
CA ASN A 46 17.22 -41.34 7.12
C ASN A 46 18.38 -40.52 6.50
N ASN A 47 18.76 -40.84 5.31
CA ASN A 47 19.38 -39.90 4.41
C ASN A 47 18.21 -39.17 3.74
N SER A 48 17.90 -37.96 4.21
CA SER A 48 17.04 -37.04 3.49
C SER A 48 17.64 -36.85 2.12
N THR A 49 17.19 -37.63 1.15
CA THR A 49 17.48 -37.40 -0.24
C THR A 49 16.68 -36.16 -0.61
N ILE A 50 17.36 -35.00 -0.66
CA ILE A 50 16.76 -33.80 -1.26
C ILE A 50 16.59 -34.18 -2.74
N THR A 51 15.37 -34.60 -3.06
CA THR A 51 14.97 -34.76 -4.46
C THR A 51 14.92 -33.36 -5.03
N GLN A 52 15.92 -32.96 -5.80
CA GLN A 52 15.90 -31.72 -6.58
C GLN A 52 14.90 -31.88 -7.75
N THR A 53 13.64 -32.08 -7.42
CA THR A 53 12.57 -31.74 -8.34
C THR A 53 12.39 -30.25 -8.21
N ALA A 54 12.84 -29.50 -9.20
CA ALA A 54 12.52 -28.08 -9.33
C ALA A 54 10.99 -27.97 -9.41
N TYR A 55 10.37 -27.75 -8.25
CA TYR A 55 8.92 -27.50 -8.17
C TYR A 55 8.68 -26.09 -8.71
N LYS A 56 8.32 -26.01 -10.01
CA LYS A 56 7.85 -24.77 -10.61
C LYS A 56 6.36 -24.64 -10.36
N ASN A 57 6.00 -23.88 -9.36
CA ASN A 57 4.62 -23.47 -9.16
C ASN A 57 4.35 -22.19 -9.95
N GLU A 58 4.06 -22.31 -11.24
CA GLU A 58 3.65 -21.20 -12.09
C GLU A 58 2.13 -21.06 -11.99
N ASN A 59 1.65 -20.23 -11.10
CA ASN A 59 0.26 -19.79 -11.03
C ASN A 59 0.11 -18.36 -11.56
N SER A 60 -1.12 -17.86 -11.69
CA SER A 60 -1.42 -16.51 -12.16
C SER A 60 -0.72 -15.42 -11.34
N THR A 61 -0.60 -15.61 -10.02
CA THR A 61 0.10 -14.69 -9.11
C THR A 61 1.57 -14.59 -9.43
N THR A 62 2.26 -15.73 -9.61
CA THR A 62 3.70 -15.73 -9.92
C THR A 62 3.98 -15.12 -11.29
N GLN A 63 3.10 -15.34 -12.28
CA GLN A 63 3.20 -14.72 -13.59
C GLN A 63 3.00 -13.19 -13.51
N ALA A 64 1.99 -12.73 -12.78
CA ALA A 64 1.73 -11.30 -12.57
C ALA A 64 2.93 -10.60 -11.91
N VAL A 65 3.48 -11.19 -10.85
CA VAL A 65 4.66 -10.65 -10.15
C VAL A 65 5.87 -10.61 -11.07
N ASN A 66 6.15 -11.68 -11.82
CA ASN A 66 7.30 -11.73 -12.74
C ASN A 66 7.22 -10.69 -13.85
N LYS A 67 6.00 -10.29 -14.28
CA LYS A 67 5.78 -9.25 -15.30
C LYS A 67 6.21 -7.86 -14.81
N VAL A 68 6.04 -7.56 -13.52
CA VAL A 68 6.13 -6.18 -13.01
C VAL A 68 7.28 -5.96 -12.01
N LYS A 69 7.81 -7.01 -11.37
CA LYS A 69 8.80 -6.88 -10.27
C LYS A 69 10.03 -6.03 -10.61
N ASP A 70 10.49 -6.07 -11.87
CA ASP A 70 11.66 -5.31 -12.32
C ASP A 70 11.34 -3.84 -12.62
N ALA A 71 10.06 -3.46 -12.63
CA ALA A 71 9.61 -2.07 -12.64
C ALA A 71 9.37 -1.51 -11.22
N VAL A 72 9.44 -2.34 -10.16
CA VAL A 72 9.32 -1.89 -8.77
C VAL A 72 10.70 -1.53 -8.24
N VAL A 73 10.79 -0.37 -7.60
CA VAL A 73 12.04 0.20 -7.11
C VAL A 73 11.94 0.59 -5.64
N SER A 74 13.09 0.63 -4.95
CA SER A 74 13.16 1.28 -3.63
C SER A 74 13.49 2.78 -3.82
N VAL A 75 12.76 3.62 -3.10
CA VAL A 75 12.96 5.07 -3.05
C VAL A 75 13.65 5.40 -1.72
N ILE A 76 14.87 5.90 -1.78
CA ILE A 76 15.71 6.21 -0.61
C ILE A 76 15.91 7.70 -0.54
N THR A 77 15.57 8.31 0.58
CA THR A 77 15.67 9.75 0.76
C THR A 77 16.64 10.10 1.88
N TYR A 78 17.28 11.25 1.73
CA TYR A 78 18.27 11.76 2.66
C TYR A 78 17.88 13.13 3.17
N SER A 79 18.10 13.40 4.46
CA SER A 79 18.00 14.74 5.05
C SER A 79 19.38 15.35 5.19
N ALA A 80 19.46 16.68 5.01
CA ALA A 80 20.63 17.44 5.38
C ALA A 80 20.70 17.54 6.91
N ASN A 81 21.62 16.82 7.53
CA ASN A 81 21.81 16.88 8.98
C ASN A 81 22.50 18.21 9.33
N ARG A 82 21.73 19.22 9.75
CA ARG A 82 22.25 20.37 10.49
C ARG A 82 22.44 19.95 11.95
N GLN A 83 23.46 19.17 12.24
CA GLN A 83 23.92 19.09 13.61
C GLN A 83 24.50 20.46 13.98
N ASN A 84 23.75 21.25 14.76
CA ASN A 84 24.32 22.26 15.62
C ASN A 84 25.15 21.54 16.68
N SER A 85 26.40 21.26 16.38
CA SER A 85 27.39 20.91 17.38
C SER A 85 27.55 22.11 18.32
N VAL A 86 26.99 22.03 19.52
CA VAL A 86 27.13 23.05 20.58
C VAL A 86 28.57 23.12 21.10
N PHE A 87 29.40 22.14 20.76
CA PHE A 87 30.83 22.10 21.08
C PHE A 87 31.58 22.02 19.75
N GLY A 88 32.04 23.21 19.28
CA GLY A 88 32.98 23.27 18.18
C GLY A 88 34.29 22.60 18.54
N ASN A 89 34.75 21.76 17.66
CA ASN A 89 36.09 21.61 17.08
C ASN A 89 36.10 20.32 16.26
N ASP A 90 36.19 20.39 15.01
CA ASP A 90 37.24 19.94 14.13
C ASP A 90 36.76 19.89 12.69
N ASP A 91 37.64 20.41 11.85
CA ASP A 91 37.61 20.36 10.39
C ASP A 91 37.64 18.89 9.93
N THR A 92 36.48 18.24 9.88
CA THR A 92 36.25 17.08 9.03
C THR A 92 34.94 17.30 8.30
N ASP A 93 35.10 17.52 7.00
CA ASP A 93 34.07 17.53 5.97
C ASP A 93 33.29 16.21 5.96
N THR A 94 32.46 15.98 6.96
CA THR A 94 31.48 14.88 6.96
C THR A 94 30.11 15.46 6.69
N ASN A 95 29.86 15.68 5.40
CA ASN A 95 28.54 15.84 4.83
C ASN A 95 27.81 14.46 4.94
N SER A 96 27.61 13.98 6.16
CA SER A 96 26.94 12.72 6.42
C SER A 96 25.44 12.89 6.18
N GLN A 97 25.03 12.68 4.95
CA GLN A 97 23.63 12.55 4.58
C GLN A 97 23.06 11.29 5.29
N GLN A 98 22.17 11.51 6.22
CA GLN A 98 21.49 10.41 6.91
C GLN A 98 20.23 10.04 6.11
N ILE A 99 19.97 8.72 5.95
CA ILE A 99 18.71 8.24 5.37
C ILE A 99 17.57 8.73 6.25
N SER A 100 16.63 9.46 5.64
CA SER A 100 15.48 10.04 6.34
C SER A 100 14.22 9.20 6.17
N SER A 101 14.03 8.59 4.99
CA SER A 101 12.90 7.72 4.71
C SER A 101 13.26 6.71 3.61
N GLU A 102 12.64 5.56 3.67
CA GLU A 102 12.66 4.56 2.61
C GLU A 102 11.24 4.12 2.27
N GLY A 103 10.96 3.97 0.98
CA GLY A 103 9.69 3.52 0.45
C GLY A 103 9.87 2.80 -0.87
N SER A 104 8.79 2.64 -1.58
CA SER A 104 8.75 1.98 -2.89
C SER A 104 8.33 2.97 -3.98
N GLY A 105 8.56 2.59 -5.22
CA GLY A 105 8.11 3.30 -6.40
C GLY A 105 7.86 2.36 -7.57
N VAL A 106 7.21 2.87 -8.60
CA VAL A 106 6.88 2.13 -9.82
C VAL A 106 7.39 2.90 -11.03
N ILE A 107 8.23 2.28 -11.84
CA ILE A 107 8.63 2.80 -13.14
C ILE A 107 7.45 2.62 -14.08
N TYR A 108 6.83 3.73 -14.52
CA TYR A 108 5.63 3.71 -15.37
C TYR A 108 5.86 4.23 -16.79
N LYS A 109 7.01 4.88 -17.02
CA LYS A 109 7.32 5.48 -18.32
C LYS A 109 8.83 5.53 -18.51
N LYS A 110 9.28 5.31 -19.76
CA LYS A 110 10.68 5.38 -20.18
C LYS A 110 10.77 5.97 -21.58
N ASN A 111 11.77 6.83 -21.78
CA ASN A 111 12.25 7.24 -23.09
C ASN A 111 13.74 6.95 -23.22
N ASP A 112 14.40 7.45 -24.27
CA ASP A 112 15.82 7.16 -24.55
C ASP A 112 16.78 7.70 -23.47
N LYS A 113 16.39 8.71 -22.71
CA LYS A 113 17.25 9.39 -21.72
C LYS A 113 16.78 9.22 -20.29
N GLU A 114 15.49 9.21 -20.07
CA GLU A 114 14.88 9.30 -18.76
C GLU A 114 13.84 8.19 -18.53
N ALA A 115 13.72 7.75 -17.30
CA ALA A 115 12.63 6.93 -16.83
C ALA A 115 11.93 7.63 -15.66
N TYR A 116 10.63 7.49 -15.59
CA TYR A 116 9.76 8.17 -14.64
C TYR A 116 9.18 7.17 -13.65
N ILE A 117 9.21 7.54 -12.39
CA ILE A 117 8.78 6.72 -11.26
C ILE A 117 7.68 7.46 -10.52
N VAL A 118 6.57 6.77 -10.26
CA VAL A 118 5.58 7.23 -9.29
C VAL A 118 5.90 6.67 -7.92
N THR A 119 5.76 7.49 -6.90
CA THR A 119 5.88 7.12 -5.47
C THR A 119 4.91 7.97 -4.64
N ASN A 120 4.90 7.81 -3.32
CA ASN A 120 4.12 8.70 -2.46
C ASN A 120 4.88 9.99 -2.13
N ASN A 121 4.12 11.07 -1.96
CA ASN A 121 4.68 12.36 -1.52
C ASN A 121 5.34 12.22 -0.13
N HIS A 122 4.72 11.55 0.83
CA HIS A 122 5.27 11.40 2.18
C HIS A 122 6.61 10.64 2.22
N VAL A 123 6.93 9.83 1.18
CA VAL A 123 8.22 9.15 1.07
C VAL A 123 9.35 10.12 0.74
N ILE A 124 9.07 11.15 -0.09
CA ILE A 124 10.08 12.09 -0.58
C ILE A 124 10.03 13.47 0.06
N ASN A 125 9.01 13.75 0.86
CA ASN A 125 8.80 15.08 1.43
C ASN A 125 9.94 15.47 2.38
N GLY A 126 10.45 16.71 2.24
CA GLY A 126 11.58 17.22 3.02
C GLY A 126 12.95 16.61 2.64
N ALA A 127 13.01 15.75 1.62
CA ALA A 127 14.25 15.15 1.18
C ALA A 127 15.19 16.21 0.54
N SER A 128 16.46 16.21 0.95
CA SER A 128 17.51 16.98 0.28
C SER A 128 18.07 16.26 -0.95
N LYS A 129 17.95 14.94 -0.97
CA LYS A 129 18.39 14.07 -2.06
C LYS A 129 17.50 12.81 -2.11
N VAL A 130 17.29 12.30 -3.33
CA VAL A 130 16.58 11.05 -3.60
C VAL A 130 17.48 10.13 -4.40
N ASP A 131 17.65 8.88 -3.98
CA ASP A 131 18.27 7.82 -4.75
C ASP A 131 17.21 6.73 -5.03
N ILE A 132 17.24 6.20 -6.24
CA ILE A 132 16.39 5.09 -6.67
C ILE A 132 17.25 3.83 -6.75
N ARG A 133 16.82 2.76 -6.09
CA ARG A 133 17.47 1.46 -6.17
C ARG A 133 16.60 0.51 -7.00
N LEU A 134 17.16 0.06 -8.11
CA LEU A 134 16.52 -0.91 -9.01
C LEU A 134 16.50 -2.32 -8.39
N SER A 135 15.74 -3.22 -9.00
CA SER A 135 15.59 -4.63 -8.58
C SER A 135 16.92 -5.42 -8.56
N ASP A 136 17.88 -5.04 -9.40
CA ASP A 136 19.23 -5.62 -9.45
C ASP A 136 20.19 -5.03 -8.38
N GLY A 137 19.72 -4.09 -7.56
CA GLY A 137 20.51 -3.41 -6.54
C GLY A 137 21.24 -2.15 -7.02
N THR A 138 21.20 -1.81 -8.30
CA THR A 138 21.81 -0.60 -8.85
C THR A 138 21.15 0.64 -8.27
N LYS A 139 21.96 1.57 -7.75
CA LYS A 139 21.50 2.88 -7.26
C LYS A 139 21.70 3.96 -8.33
N ILE A 140 20.67 4.75 -8.56
CA ILE A 140 20.65 5.84 -9.54
C ILE A 140 20.12 7.10 -8.83
N PRO A 141 20.80 8.26 -8.94
CA PRO A 141 20.29 9.52 -8.43
C PRO A 141 18.96 9.87 -9.07
N GLY A 142 17.97 10.27 -8.26
CA GLY A 142 16.64 10.70 -8.69
C GLY A 142 16.49 12.21 -8.63
N GLU A 143 15.74 12.77 -9.57
CA GLU A 143 15.32 14.18 -9.58
C GLU A 143 13.80 14.22 -9.39
N ILE A 144 13.34 15.01 -8.41
CA ILE A 144 11.89 15.19 -8.16
C ILE A 144 11.31 16.06 -9.28
N VAL A 145 10.38 15.51 -10.05
CA VAL A 145 9.64 16.23 -11.10
C VAL A 145 8.53 17.08 -10.49
N GLY A 146 7.82 16.53 -9.51
CA GLY A 146 6.76 17.21 -8.79
C GLY A 146 6.15 16.31 -7.73
N ALA A 147 5.42 16.92 -6.82
CA ALA A 147 4.75 16.23 -5.73
C ALA A 147 3.44 16.92 -5.35
N ASP A 148 2.49 16.14 -4.85
CA ASP A 148 1.21 16.62 -4.40
C ASP A 148 0.84 16.01 -3.04
N THR A 149 0.77 16.86 -2.05
CA THR A 149 0.47 16.48 -0.66
C THR A 149 -0.96 15.95 -0.49
N PHE A 150 -1.92 16.43 -1.30
CA PHE A 150 -3.32 16.06 -1.16
C PHE A 150 -3.62 14.65 -1.67
N SER A 151 -3.05 14.27 -2.80
CA SER A 151 -3.18 12.91 -3.34
C SER A 151 -2.14 11.96 -2.80
N ASP A 152 -1.13 12.45 -2.07
CA ASP A 152 0.03 11.69 -1.62
C ASP A 152 0.81 11.02 -2.77
N ILE A 153 0.85 11.68 -3.95
CA ILE A 153 1.58 11.21 -5.14
C ILE A 153 2.77 12.12 -5.41
N ALA A 154 3.87 11.52 -5.83
CA ALA A 154 5.05 12.22 -6.33
C ALA A 154 5.62 11.52 -7.57
N VAL A 155 6.28 12.28 -8.41
CA VAL A 155 6.98 11.80 -9.59
C VAL A 155 8.47 12.11 -9.46
N VAL A 156 9.30 11.09 -9.67
CA VAL A 156 10.76 11.18 -9.69
C VAL A 156 11.24 10.68 -11.04
N LYS A 157 12.24 11.32 -11.62
CA LYS A 157 12.90 10.84 -12.84
C LYS A 157 14.34 10.42 -12.58
N ILE A 158 14.81 9.45 -13.35
CA ILE A 158 16.18 8.91 -13.33
C ILE A 158 16.72 8.74 -14.76
N SER A 159 18.03 8.48 -14.91
CA SER A 159 18.56 7.98 -16.18
C SER A 159 17.92 6.65 -16.57
N SER A 160 17.52 6.50 -17.83
CA SER A 160 16.88 5.29 -18.36
C SER A 160 17.85 4.17 -18.70
N GLU A 161 19.15 4.39 -18.67
CA GLU A 161 20.18 3.49 -19.19
C GLU A 161 20.11 2.07 -18.60
N LYS A 162 19.83 1.97 -17.30
CA LYS A 162 19.74 0.70 -16.58
C LYS A 162 18.31 0.17 -16.41
N VAL A 163 17.32 0.91 -16.91
CA VAL A 163 15.90 0.52 -16.78
C VAL A 163 15.53 -0.46 -17.89
N THR A 164 15.09 -1.65 -17.51
CA THR A 164 14.72 -2.73 -18.44
C THR A 164 13.21 -2.90 -18.60
N THR A 165 12.44 -2.57 -17.55
CA THR A 165 11.00 -2.86 -17.46
C THR A 165 10.22 -1.64 -17.04
N VAL A 166 9.04 -1.49 -17.63
CA VAL A 166 8.05 -0.45 -17.30
C VAL A 166 6.74 -1.15 -16.94
N ALA A 167 6.10 -0.74 -15.86
CA ALA A 167 4.82 -1.28 -15.46
C ALA A 167 3.68 -0.70 -16.30
N GLU A 168 2.65 -1.51 -16.55
CA GLU A 168 1.42 -1.09 -17.20
C GLU A 168 0.37 -0.74 -16.15
N PHE A 169 -0.36 0.34 -16.34
CA PHE A 169 -1.54 0.66 -15.52
C PHE A 169 -2.77 -0.09 -16.03
N GLY A 170 -3.58 -0.58 -15.08
CA GLY A 170 -4.92 -1.12 -15.34
C GLY A 170 -5.98 -0.06 -15.08
N ASP A 171 -7.18 -0.30 -15.59
CA ASP A 171 -8.34 0.57 -15.36
C ASP A 171 -8.98 0.28 -13.97
N SER A 172 -8.67 1.12 -12.99
CA SER A 172 -9.18 0.97 -11.62
C SER A 172 -10.70 1.20 -11.50
N SER A 173 -11.36 1.75 -12.51
CA SER A 173 -12.82 1.94 -12.53
C SER A 173 -13.60 0.65 -12.81
N GLN A 174 -12.92 -0.37 -13.38
CA GLN A 174 -13.51 -1.68 -13.71
C GLN A 174 -13.32 -2.73 -12.59
N LEU A 175 -12.64 -2.36 -11.50
CA LEU A 175 -12.38 -3.29 -10.40
C LEU A 175 -13.66 -3.77 -9.73
N THR A 176 -13.64 -5.02 -9.31
CA THR A 176 -14.73 -5.64 -8.56
C THR A 176 -14.22 -6.09 -7.18
N VAL A 177 -15.04 -5.91 -6.15
CA VAL A 177 -14.73 -6.40 -4.81
C VAL A 177 -14.60 -7.92 -4.82
N GLY A 178 -13.53 -8.43 -4.20
CA GLY A 178 -13.17 -9.86 -4.21
C GLY A 178 -12.12 -10.24 -5.24
N GLU A 179 -11.74 -9.34 -6.18
CA GLU A 179 -10.63 -9.59 -7.10
C GLU A 179 -9.30 -9.70 -6.35
N THR A 180 -8.41 -10.55 -6.86
CA THR A 180 -7.06 -10.69 -6.33
C THR A 180 -6.28 -9.39 -6.45
N ALA A 181 -5.69 -8.96 -5.35
CA ALA A 181 -4.81 -7.81 -5.27
C ALA A 181 -3.44 -8.24 -4.71
N ILE A 182 -2.37 -7.81 -5.36
CA ILE A 182 -0.99 -8.17 -5.00
C ILE A 182 -0.21 -6.88 -4.82
N ALA A 183 0.39 -6.67 -3.66
CA ALA A 183 1.28 -5.54 -3.42
C ALA A 183 2.74 -5.98 -3.51
N ILE A 184 3.57 -5.13 -4.10
CA ILE A 184 5.01 -5.34 -4.21
C ILE A 184 5.72 -4.10 -3.68
N GLY A 185 6.75 -4.30 -2.85
CA GLY A 185 7.46 -3.18 -2.26
C GLY A 185 8.70 -3.60 -1.46
N SER A 186 9.21 -2.65 -0.67
CA SER A 186 10.42 -2.82 0.15
C SER A 186 10.09 -2.55 1.63
N PRO A 187 9.27 -3.39 2.30
CA PRO A 187 8.90 -3.18 3.69
C PRO A 187 10.15 -3.17 4.58
N LEU A 188 10.20 -2.23 5.53
CA LEU A 188 11.31 -2.07 6.47
C LEU A 188 12.68 -1.75 5.84
N GLY A 189 12.69 -1.25 4.60
CA GLY A 189 13.89 -0.82 3.91
C GLY A 189 14.32 -1.68 2.72
N SER A 190 15.35 -1.22 2.06
CA SER A 190 15.86 -1.83 0.82
C SER A 190 16.44 -3.25 0.97
N GLU A 191 16.64 -3.72 2.22
CA GLU A 191 17.04 -5.12 2.49
C GLU A 191 15.94 -6.12 2.15
N TYR A 192 14.67 -5.69 2.24
CA TYR A 192 13.49 -6.50 1.93
C TYR A 192 12.84 -6.10 0.60
N ALA A 193 13.64 -5.55 -0.32
CA ALA A 193 13.17 -5.15 -1.65
C ALA A 193 12.46 -6.32 -2.37
N ASN A 194 11.43 -5.98 -3.16
CA ASN A 194 10.60 -6.95 -3.88
C ASN A 194 9.82 -7.94 -3.01
N THR A 195 9.51 -7.57 -1.76
CA THR A 195 8.56 -8.33 -0.95
C THR A 195 7.18 -8.28 -1.59
N VAL A 196 6.55 -9.44 -1.71
CA VAL A 196 5.23 -9.63 -2.31
C VAL A 196 4.24 -10.02 -1.23
N THR A 197 3.11 -9.33 -1.16
CA THR A 197 1.96 -9.71 -0.35
C THR A 197 0.73 -9.84 -1.23
N GLN A 198 -0.20 -10.74 -0.88
CA GLN A 198 -1.41 -11.00 -1.65
C GLN A 198 -2.64 -10.97 -0.76
N GLY A 199 -3.71 -10.47 -1.30
CA GLY A 199 -5.04 -10.39 -0.72
C GLY A 199 -6.07 -10.15 -1.81
N ILE A 200 -7.12 -9.40 -1.48
CA ILE A 200 -8.22 -9.05 -2.38
C ILE A 200 -8.51 -7.55 -2.35
N VAL A 201 -9.23 -7.07 -3.35
CA VAL A 201 -9.93 -5.78 -3.29
C VAL A 201 -11.08 -5.93 -2.30
N SER A 202 -10.97 -5.34 -1.11
CA SER A 202 -11.97 -5.46 -0.03
C SER A 202 -13.10 -4.44 -0.16
N SER A 203 -12.82 -3.25 -0.71
CA SER A 203 -13.83 -2.21 -1.00
C SER A 203 -13.29 -1.21 -2.01
N LEU A 204 -14.22 -0.54 -2.72
CA LEU A 204 -13.91 0.51 -3.67
C LEU A 204 -14.47 1.85 -3.20
N ASN A 205 -13.87 2.95 -3.68
CA ASN A 205 -14.33 4.32 -3.42
C ASN A 205 -14.48 4.66 -1.91
N ARG A 206 -13.61 4.09 -1.05
CA ARG A 206 -13.58 4.46 0.36
C ARG A 206 -13.12 5.90 0.51
N ASN A 207 -13.94 6.75 1.10
CA ASN A 207 -13.49 8.06 1.54
C ASN A 207 -12.65 7.88 2.81
N VAL A 208 -11.35 8.16 2.69
CA VAL A 208 -10.41 8.12 3.80
C VAL A 208 -9.92 9.53 4.10
N SER A 209 -9.91 9.86 5.39
CA SER A 209 -9.40 11.15 5.86
C SER A 209 -7.94 11.00 6.24
N LEU A 210 -7.09 11.78 5.60
CA LEU A 210 -5.68 11.92 5.93
C LEU A 210 -5.46 13.23 6.67
N LYS A 211 -4.40 13.32 7.45
CA LYS A 211 -3.87 14.59 7.90
C LYS A 211 -2.65 14.93 7.06
N SER A 212 -2.65 16.11 6.45
CA SER A 212 -1.42 16.68 5.90
C SER A 212 -0.43 16.97 7.03
N GLU A 213 0.82 17.21 6.70
CA GLU A 213 1.84 17.61 7.68
C GLU A 213 1.50 18.93 8.36
N ASP A 214 0.79 19.82 7.65
CA ASP A 214 0.27 21.08 8.19
C ASP A 214 -0.98 20.89 9.06
N GLY A 215 -1.38 19.63 9.35
CA GLY A 215 -2.52 19.29 10.18
C GLY A 215 -3.89 19.44 9.50
N GLN A 216 -3.93 19.79 8.21
CA GLN A 216 -5.18 19.89 7.46
C GLN A 216 -5.75 18.49 7.18
N ALA A 217 -7.06 18.33 7.34
CA ALA A 217 -7.75 17.11 6.96
C ALA A 217 -7.88 17.04 5.42
N ILE A 218 -7.37 15.98 4.84
CA ILE A 218 -7.47 15.68 3.42
C ILE A 218 -8.41 14.49 3.26
N SER A 219 -9.34 14.56 2.32
CA SER A 219 -10.17 13.41 1.93
C SER A 219 -9.74 12.93 0.56
N THR A 220 -9.44 11.66 0.47
CA THR A 220 -9.17 10.99 -0.81
C THR A 220 -10.00 9.72 -0.94
N LYS A 221 -10.29 9.33 -2.17
CA LYS A 221 -10.88 8.02 -2.45
C LYS A 221 -9.76 6.99 -2.47
N ALA A 222 -10.01 5.82 -1.92
CA ALA A 222 -9.03 4.74 -1.90
C ALA A 222 -9.66 3.40 -2.24
N ILE A 223 -8.86 2.52 -2.82
CA ILE A 223 -9.10 1.08 -2.88
C ILE A 223 -8.72 0.53 -1.50
N GLN A 224 -9.65 -0.17 -0.84
CA GLN A 224 -9.36 -0.92 0.37
C GLN A 224 -8.97 -2.35 0.00
N THR A 225 -7.94 -2.88 0.64
CA THR A 225 -7.46 -4.25 0.45
C THR A 225 -7.08 -4.87 1.80
N ASP A 226 -7.14 -6.19 1.92
CA ASP A 226 -6.58 -6.94 3.05
C ASP A 226 -5.14 -7.41 2.78
N THR A 227 -4.61 -7.09 1.60
CA THR A 227 -3.19 -7.24 1.29
C THR A 227 -2.36 -6.50 2.34
N ALA A 228 -1.36 -7.15 2.92
CA ALA A 228 -0.53 -6.55 3.97
C ALA A 228 0.25 -5.33 3.43
N ILE A 229 -0.16 -4.13 3.84
CA ILE A 229 0.50 -2.86 3.54
C ILE A 229 1.17 -2.36 4.81
N ASN A 230 2.48 -2.22 4.76
CA ASN A 230 3.32 -1.80 5.87
C ASN A 230 4.22 -0.62 5.44
N PRO A 231 4.83 0.13 6.39
CA PRO A 231 5.87 1.10 6.05
C PRO A 231 6.94 0.45 5.16
N GLY A 232 7.27 1.15 4.05
CA GLY A 232 8.17 0.66 3.01
C GLY A 232 7.45 0.11 1.76
N ASN A 233 6.23 -0.42 1.86
CA ASN A 233 5.41 -0.71 0.67
C ASN A 233 4.81 0.57 0.06
N SER A 234 4.75 1.67 0.83
CA SER A 234 4.24 2.97 0.36
C SER A 234 4.92 3.41 -0.93
N GLY A 235 4.12 3.82 -1.91
CA GLY A 235 4.56 4.20 -3.25
C GLY A 235 4.73 3.03 -4.21
N GLY A 236 4.71 1.79 -3.73
CA GLY A 236 4.73 0.59 -4.56
C GLY A 236 3.39 0.30 -5.24
N PRO A 237 3.35 -0.62 -6.20
CA PRO A 237 2.12 -0.97 -6.90
C PRO A 237 1.25 -1.93 -6.09
N LEU A 238 -0.05 -1.73 -6.18
CA LEU A 238 -1.06 -2.77 -6.03
C LEU A 238 -1.40 -3.25 -7.44
N ILE A 239 -1.23 -4.53 -7.76
CA ILE A 239 -1.46 -5.08 -9.09
C ILE A 239 -2.59 -6.12 -9.10
N ASN A 240 -3.19 -6.32 -10.28
CA ASN A 240 -4.11 -7.41 -10.55
C ASN A 240 -3.35 -8.68 -11.01
N ILE A 241 -4.08 -9.77 -11.27
CA ILE A 241 -3.50 -11.04 -11.74
C ILE A 241 -2.93 -10.99 -13.16
N GLN A 242 -3.17 -9.93 -13.93
CA GLN A 242 -2.55 -9.66 -15.23
C GLN A 242 -1.22 -8.90 -15.10
N GLY A 243 -0.83 -8.50 -13.87
CA GLY A 243 0.36 -7.71 -13.60
C GLY A 243 0.20 -6.23 -13.97
N GLN A 244 -1.04 -5.72 -14.01
CA GLN A 244 -1.32 -4.31 -14.24
C GLN A 244 -1.47 -3.59 -12.90
N VAL A 245 -0.94 -2.39 -12.81
CA VAL A 245 -1.04 -1.53 -11.61
C VAL A 245 -2.46 -0.99 -11.51
N ILE A 246 -3.20 -1.42 -10.50
CA ILE A 246 -4.58 -0.98 -10.20
C ILE A 246 -4.62 0.12 -9.14
N GLY A 247 -3.49 0.34 -8.44
CA GLY A 247 -3.36 1.42 -7.46
C GLY A 247 -1.93 1.57 -6.95
N ILE A 248 -1.68 2.69 -6.26
CA ILE A 248 -0.42 2.98 -5.56
C ILE A 248 -0.65 2.83 -4.06
N THR A 249 0.06 1.91 -3.42
CA THR A 249 -0.10 1.62 -1.99
C THR A 249 0.33 2.79 -1.12
N SER A 250 -0.38 3.06 -0.03
CA SER A 250 -0.03 4.11 0.93
C SER A 250 -0.32 3.65 2.37
N SER A 251 0.73 3.49 3.16
CA SER A 251 0.63 3.15 4.59
C SER A 251 0.10 4.32 5.44
N LYS A 252 0.25 5.57 4.96
CA LYS A 252 -0.26 6.76 5.64
C LYS A 252 -1.79 6.74 5.76
N ILE A 253 -2.47 6.14 4.79
CA ILE A 253 -3.93 5.99 4.79
C ILE A 253 -4.40 5.00 5.88
N ALA A 254 -3.62 3.97 6.16
CA ALA A 254 -3.94 2.92 7.13
C ALA A 254 -3.79 3.38 8.60
N THR A 255 -3.03 4.44 8.87
CA THR A 255 -2.63 4.88 10.22
C THR A 255 -3.40 6.10 10.73
N ASN A 256 -4.70 6.20 10.50
CA ASN A 256 -5.49 7.30 11.05
C ASN A 256 -5.54 7.20 12.59
N GLY A 257 -4.82 8.13 13.27
CA GLY A 257 -4.76 8.20 14.73
C GLY A 257 -3.67 7.35 15.40
N GLY A 258 -2.66 6.86 14.65
CA GLY A 258 -1.50 6.18 15.22
C GLY A 258 -1.67 4.69 15.51
N THR A 259 -2.83 4.11 15.19
CA THR A 259 -3.08 2.67 15.33
C THR A 259 -3.17 2.03 13.96
N SER A 260 -2.25 1.11 13.67
CA SER A 260 -2.35 0.23 12.50
C SER A 260 -3.37 -0.86 12.81
N VAL A 261 -4.32 -1.09 11.89
CA VAL A 261 -5.30 -2.17 12.00
C VAL A 261 -4.92 -3.25 10.99
N GLU A 262 -4.65 -4.45 11.47
CA GLU A 262 -4.35 -5.59 10.59
C GLU A 262 -5.52 -5.88 9.64
N GLY A 263 -5.21 -6.20 8.39
CA GLY A 263 -6.21 -6.48 7.35
C GLY A 263 -6.89 -5.24 6.76
N LEU A 264 -6.42 -4.03 7.08
CA LEU A 264 -6.87 -2.78 6.45
C LEU A 264 -5.71 -2.09 5.74
N GLY A 265 -5.53 -2.41 4.48
CA GLY A 265 -4.61 -1.72 3.57
C GLY A 265 -5.37 -0.79 2.63
N PHE A 266 -4.68 0.22 2.10
CA PHE A 266 -5.25 1.18 1.17
C PHE A 266 -4.29 1.48 0.02
N ALA A 267 -4.88 1.75 -1.15
CA ALA A 267 -4.14 2.21 -2.31
C ALA A 267 -4.90 3.33 -3.02
N ILE A 268 -4.16 4.28 -3.56
CA ILE A 268 -4.67 5.35 -4.42
C ILE A 268 -5.04 4.71 -5.76
N PRO A 269 -6.28 4.86 -6.27
CA PRO A 269 -6.70 4.23 -7.52
C PRO A 269 -5.81 4.64 -8.70
N ALA A 270 -5.53 3.70 -9.60
CA ALA A 270 -4.63 3.92 -10.73
C ALA A 270 -5.09 5.08 -11.64
N ASN A 271 -6.39 5.19 -11.94
CA ASN A 271 -6.91 6.28 -12.77
C ASN A 271 -6.71 7.65 -12.12
N ASP A 272 -6.89 7.74 -10.79
CA ASP A 272 -6.64 8.97 -10.05
C ASP A 272 -5.14 9.32 -10.04
N ALA A 273 -4.28 8.30 -9.84
CA ALA A 273 -2.82 8.47 -9.87
C ALA A 273 -2.33 8.97 -11.23
N ILE A 274 -2.84 8.42 -12.34
CA ILE A 274 -2.48 8.84 -13.72
C ILE A 274 -2.82 10.32 -13.93
N ASN A 275 -4.03 10.76 -13.54
CA ASN A 275 -4.45 12.15 -13.68
C ASN A 275 -3.54 13.13 -12.90
N ILE A 276 -3.04 12.70 -11.75
CA ILE A 276 -2.10 13.48 -10.94
C ILE A 276 -0.70 13.48 -11.57
N ILE A 277 -0.22 12.32 -12.00
CA ILE A 277 1.08 12.15 -12.67
C ILE A 277 1.20 13.07 -13.88
N GLU A 278 0.17 13.11 -14.74
CA GLU A 278 0.16 13.97 -15.94
C GLU A 278 0.31 15.45 -15.59
N GLN A 279 -0.35 15.91 -14.52
CA GLN A 279 -0.22 17.29 -14.06
C GLN A 279 1.17 17.57 -13.47
N LEU A 280 1.72 16.63 -12.69
CA LEU A 280 3.06 16.74 -12.13
C LEU A 280 4.13 16.74 -13.21
N GLU A 281 4.03 15.88 -14.23
CA GLU A 281 4.97 15.89 -15.36
C GLU A 281 4.93 17.20 -16.14
N LYS A 282 3.72 17.74 -16.35
CA LYS A 282 3.53 18.94 -17.18
C LYS A 282 3.87 20.24 -16.45
N ASN A 283 3.49 20.36 -15.18
CA ASN A 283 3.45 21.61 -14.45
C ASN A 283 4.32 21.60 -13.17
N GLY A 284 4.88 20.46 -12.78
CA GLY A 284 5.57 20.25 -11.50
C GLY A 284 4.66 20.27 -10.27
N LYS A 285 3.38 20.58 -10.43
CA LYS A 285 2.38 20.71 -9.38
C LYS A 285 0.98 20.37 -9.86
N VAL A 286 0.12 19.98 -8.92
CA VAL A 286 -1.32 19.77 -9.18
C VAL A 286 -2.09 21.04 -8.90
N THR A 287 -2.93 21.42 -9.83
CA THR A 287 -3.76 22.61 -9.72
C THR A 287 -5.20 22.21 -9.45
N ARG A 288 -5.77 22.69 -8.34
CA ARG A 288 -7.15 22.39 -7.93
C ARG A 288 -7.99 23.64 -7.83
N PRO A 289 -9.28 23.59 -8.16
CA PRO A 289 -10.17 24.72 -7.95
C PRO A 289 -10.29 25.04 -6.46
N ALA A 290 -10.35 26.31 -6.14
CA ALA A 290 -10.48 26.80 -4.78
C ALA A 290 -11.59 27.84 -4.65
N LEU A 291 -12.34 27.79 -3.54
CA LEU A 291 -13.36 28.80 -3.20
C LEU A 291 -12.76 30.02 -2.53
N GLY A 292 -11.62 29.88 -1.85
CA GLY A 292 -11.02 30.96 -1.05
C GLY A 292 -11.78 31.22 0.25
N ILE A 293 -12.16 30.17 0.95
CA ILE A 293 -12.82 30.25 2.25
C ILE A 293 -11.97 29.61 3.35
N GLN A 294 -11.93 30.19 4.52
CA GLN A 294 -11.56 29.48 5.73
C GLN A 294 -12.81 28.83 6.31
N MET A 295 -12.71 27.59 6.73
CA MET A 295 -13.85 26.79 7.12
C MET A 295 -13.61 25.92 8.34
N VAL A 296 -14.69 25.50 8.99
CA VAL A 296 -14.67 24.54 10.10
C VAL A 296 -15.91 23.64 10.03
N ASN A 297 -15.80 22.39 10.46
CA ASN A 297 -16.95 21.50 10.51
C ASN A 297 -17.97 22.00 11.56
N LEU A 298 -19.25 21.96 11.22
CA LEU A 298 -20.34 22.35 12.14
C LEU A 298 -20.27 21.53 13.43
N SER A 299 -19.88 20.25 13.37
CA SER A 299 -19.69 19.37 14.53
C SER A 299 -18.61 19.85 15.51
N ASN A 300 -17.69 20.70 15.07
CA ASN A 300 -16.59 21.22 15.88
C ASN A 300 -16.90 22.59 16.49
N ILE A 301 -18.09 23.12 16.23
CA ILE A 301 -18.56 24.41 16.80
C ILE A 301 -19.12 24.15 18.19
N ASN A 302 -18.67 24.95 19.15
CA ASN A 302 -19.19 24.86 20.51
C ASN A 302 -20.64 25.37 20.60
N THR A 303 -21.38 24.99 21.65
CA THR A 303 -22.80 25.28 21.81
C THR A 303 -23.11 26.80 21.89
N SER A 304 -22.19 27.62 22.36
CA SER A 304 -22.36 29.07 22.44
C SER A 304 -22.30 29.73 21.06
N ASP A 305 -21.43 29.26 20.18
CA ASP A 305 -21.27 29.79 18.84
C ASP A 305 -22.32 29.22 17.87
N LEU A 306 -22.83 27.99 18.10
CA LEU A 306 -23.97 27.44 17.33
C LEU A 306 -25.18 28.37 17.36
N ARG A 307 -25.47 29.01 18.50
CA ARG A 307 -26.60 29.96 18.61
C ARG A 307 -26.41 31.18 17.70
N ARG A 308 -25.19 31.58 17.38
CA ARG A 308 -24.90 32.71 16.49
C ARG A 308 -25.16 32.39 15.03
N LEU A 309 -25.08 31.09 14.66
CA LEU A 309 -25.33 30.66 13.29
C LEU A 309 -26.83 30.74 12.93
N ASN A 310 -27.72 30.78 13.94
CA ASN A 310 -29.18 30.85 13.76
C ASN A 310 -29.69 29.85 12.69
N ILE A 311 -29.24 28.59 12.76
CA ILE A 311 -29.61 27.51 11.82
C ILE A 311 -30.76 26.67 12.40
N PRO A 312 -31.61 26.05 11.55
CA PRO A 312 -32.64 25.13 12.01
C PRO A 312 -32.06 23.94 12.78
N SER A 313 -32.77 23.46 13.80
CA SER A 313 -32.31 22.35 14.67
C SER A 313 -32.13 21.02 13.95
N ASN A 314 -32.73 20.84 12.78
CA ASN A 314 -32.55 19.67 11.92
C ASN A 314 -31.25 19.72 11.09
N VAL A 315 -30.54 20.84 11.07
CA VAL A 315 -29.22 20.96 10.39
C VAL A 315 -28.15 20.61 11.41
N THR A 316 -27.73 19.33 11.40
CA THR A 316 -26.78 18.76 12.36
C THR A 316 -25.37 18.58 11.80
N SER A 317 -25.19 18.81 10.50
CA SER A 317 -23.90 18.64 9.81
C SER A 317 -23.75 19.65 8.69
N GLY A 318 -22.51 19.98 8.34
CA GLY A 318 -22.17 20.95 7.31
C GLY A 318 -20.83 21.61 7.58
N VAL A 319 -20.49 22.61 6.78
CA VAL A 319 -19.25 23.38 6.86
C VAL A 319 -19.55 24.84 7.07
N VAL A 320 -19.04 25.38 8.18
CA VAL A 320 -19.22 26.81 8.56
C VAL A 320 -18.08 27.62 7.93
N VAL A 321 -18.44 28.66 7.19
CA VAL A 321 -17.54 29.66 6.63
C VAL A 321 -17.06 30.59 7.74
N ARG A 322 -15.77 30.66 7.99
CA ARG A 322 -15.13 31.56 8.97
C ARG A 322 -14.73 32.91 8.37
N SER A 323 -14.24 32.86 7.12
CA SER A 323 -13.89 34.05 6.35
C SER A 323 -13.88 33.70 4.87
N VAL A 324 -14.02 34.72 4.04
CA VAL A 324 -13.90 34.64 2.58
C VAL A 324 -12.80 35.58 2.14
N GLN A 325 -11.89 35.11 1.28
CA GLN A 325 -10.83 35.91 0.70
C GLN A 325 -11.39 36.79 -0.45
N SER A 326 -10.95 38.06 -0.54
CA SER A 326 -11.49 39.05 -1.49
C SER A 326 -11.09 38.61 -2.86
N ASN A 327 -10.44 38.21 -3.53
CA ASN A 327 -10.15 37.91 -4.95
C ASN A 327 -10.42 36.44 -5.35
N MET A 328 -11.20 35.75 -4.53
CA MET A 328 -11.49 34.32 -4.73
C MET A 328 -12.96 34.07 -5.11
N PRO A 329 -13.30 32.94 -5.71
CA PRO A 329 -14.63 32.63 -6.27
C PRO A 329 -15.79 32.78 -5.29
N ALA A 330 -15.58 32.50 -4.01
CA ALA A 330 -16.65 32.64 -3.01
C ALA A 330 -16.96 34.10 -2.64
N ASN A 331 -16.09 35.05 -3.00
CA ASN A 331 -16.31 36.46 -2.68
C ASN A 331 -17.55 37.02 -3.38
N GLY A 332 -18.43 37.67 -2.62
CA GLY A 332 -19.73 38.18 -3.10
C GLY A 332 -20.82 37.10 -3.20
N HIS A 333 -20.52 35.84 -2.93
CA HIS A 333 -21.48 34.74 -2.93
C HIS A 333 -21.71 34.16 -1.53
N LEU A 334 -20.63 33.94 -0.79
CA LEU A 334 -20.65 33.42 0.59
C LEU A 334 -20.15 34.49 1.57
N GLU A 335 -20.61 34.36 2.81
CA GLU A 335 -20.25 35.26 3.91
C GLU A 335 -19.83 34.46 5.15
N LYS A 336 -19.19 35.16 6.08
CA LYS A 336 -18.88 34.60 7.39
C LYS A 336 -20.17 34.14 8.09
N TYR A 337 -20.11 32.91 8.65
CA TYR A 337 -21.22 32.22 9.35
C TYR A 337 -22.21 31.49 8.42
N ASP A 338 -22.05 31.54 7.12
CA ASP A 338 -22.79 30.62 6.24
C ASP A 338 -22.46 29.18 6.57
N VAL A 339 -23.47 28.29 6.51
CA VAL A 339 -23.30 26.87 6.75
C VAL A 339 -23.59 26.10 5.45
N ILE A 340 -22.54 25.68 4.77
CA ILE A 340 -22.64 24.92 3.51
C ILE A 340 -23.11 23.51 3.80
N THR A 341 -24.19 23.08 3.14
CA THR A 341 -24.80 21.75 3.32
C THR A 341 -24.86 20.91 2.06
N LYS A 342 -24.74 21.53 0.84
CA LYS A 342 -24.66 20.81 -0.44
C LYS A 342 -23.76 21.54 -1.43
N VAL A 343 -23.11 20.75 -2.29
CA VAL A 343 -22.47 21.20 -3.54
C VAL A 343 -23.09 20.36 -4.65
N ASP A 344 -23.76 21.02 -5.60
CA ASP A 344 -24.63 20.39 -6.57
C ASP A 344 -25.65 19.48 -5.87
N ASP A 345 -25.71 18.21 -6.21
CA ASP A 345 -26.60 17.22 -5.58
C ASP A 345 -25.94 16.49 -4.39
N LYS A 346 -24.64 16.74 -4.12
CA LYS A 346 -23.89 16.05 -3.08
C LYS A 346 -24.08 16.73 -1.73
N LYS A 347 -24.53 15.96 -0.73
CA LYS A 347 -24.61 16.42 0.65
C LYS A 347 -23.19 16.63 1.21
N ILE A 348 -23.00 17.75 1.90
CA ILE A 348 -21.75 18.12 2.58
C ILE A 348 -21.95 18.01 4.08
N THR A 349 -21.19 17.15 4.72
CA THR A 349 -21.24 16.92 6.18
C THR A 349 -19.95 17.38 6.88
N SER A 350 -18.87 17.53 6.13
CA SER A 350 -17.54 17.90 6.62
C SER A 350 -16.75 18.74 5.61
N SER A 351 -15.68 19.37 6.07
CA SER A 351 -14.72 20.08 5.21
C SER A 351 -14.08 19.16 4.17
N THR A 352 -13.87 17.89 4.52
CA THR A 352 -13.36 16.89 3.59
C THR A 352 -14.36 16.54 2.49
N ASP A 353 -15.66 16.51 2.80
CA ASP A 353 -16.69 16.35 1.77
C ASP A 353 -16.72 17.53 0.80
N LEU A 354 -16.59 18.76 1.33
CA LEU A 354 -16.55 19.96 0.52
C LEU A 354 -15.33 19.96 -0.42
N GLN A 355 -14.14 19.66 0.11
CA GLN A 355 -12.92 19.53 -0.70
C GLN A 355 -13.08 18.46 -1.77
N SER A 356 -13.56 17.27 -1.42
CA SER A 356 -13.79 16.18 -2.38
C SER A 356 -14.85 16.56 -3.43
N ALA A 357 -15.85 17.35 -3.09
CA ALA A 357 -16.82 17.83 -4.06
C ALA A 357 -16.19 18.85 -5.02
N LEU A 358 -15.40 19.79 -4.52
CA LEU A 358 -14.68 20.77 -5.35
C LEU A 358 -13.68 20.11 -6.31
N TYR A 359 -12.91 19.12 -5.83
CA TYR A 359 -11.86 18.49 -6.63
C TYR A 359 -12.39 17.52 -7.72
N ASN A 360 -13.70 17.25 -7.74
CA ASN A 360 -14.36 16.59 -8.87
C ASN A 360 -14.64 17.53 -10.04
N HIS A 361 -14.41 18.83 -9.87
CA HIS A 361 -14.58 19.85 -10.88
C HIS A 361 -13.24 20.36 -11.41
N SER A 362 -13.28 20.91 -12.62
CA SER A 362 -12.17 21.59 -13.26
C SER A 362 -12.22 23.10 -13.02
N ILE A 363 -11.07 23.77 -13.15
CA ILE A 363 -11.03 25.23 -13.17
C ILE A 363 -11.81 25.70 -14.39
N GLY A 364 -12.75 26.61 -14.18
CA GLY A 364 -13.68 27.13 -15.18
C GLY A 364 -15.09 26.60 -15.05
N ASP A 365 -15.32 25.49 -14.32
CA ASP A 365 -16.64 24.94 -14.05
C ASP A 365 -17.45 25.86 -13.13
N THR A 366 -18.77 25.72 -13.19
CA THR A 366 -19.70 26.41 -12.29
C THR A 366 -20.39 25.38 -11.42
N ILE A 367 -20.31 25.57 -10.10
CA ILE A 367 -20.94 24.73 -9.09
C ILE A 367 -22.11 25.44 -8.44
N LYS A 368 -23.08 24.68 -7.94
CA LYS A 368 -24.21 25.16 -7.15
C LYS A 368 -23.98 24.85 -5.68
N ILE A 369 -23.91 25.87 -4.84
CA ILE A 369 -23.75 25.71 -3.39
C ILE A 369 -25.07 26.00 -2.70
N THR A 370 -25.55 25.06 -1.85
CA THR A 370 -26.66 25.26 -0.92
C THR A 370 -26.12 25.46 0.47
N TYR A 371 -26.56 26.52 1.14
CA TYR A 371 -26.11 26.92 2.46
C TYR A 371 -27.23 27.55 3.28
N TYR A 372 -27.04 27.63 4.60
CA TYR A 372 -27.90 28.34 5.49
C TYR A 372 -27.27 29.69 5.88
N ARG A 373 -28.05 30.78 5.77
CA ARG A 373 -27.71 32.12 6.23
C ARG A 373 -28.86 32.68 7.04
N ASN A 374 -28.61 33.05 8.30
CA ASN A 374 -29.63 33.60 9.21
C ASN A 374 -30.92 32.76 9.31
N GLY A 375 -30.79 31.44 9.34
CA GLY A 375 -31.90 30.49 9.47
C GLY A 375 -32.61 30.13 8.16
N LYS A 376 -32.26 30.75 7.05
CA LYS A 376 -32.84 30.47 5.72
C LYS A 376 -31.92 29.64 4.86
N GLU A 377 -32.48 28.68 4.17
CA GLU A 377 -31.76 27.94 3.16
C GLU A 377 -31.69 28.78 1.86
N GLU A 378 -30.48 28.96 1.37
CA GLU A 378 -30.17 29.73 0.18
C GLU A 378 -29.31 28.92 -0.77
N THR A 379 -29.26 29.34 -2.03
CA THR A 379 -28.44 28.69 -3.07
C THR A 379 -27.80 29.76 -3.91
N THR A 380 -26.51 29.52 -4.22
CA THR A 380 -25.75 30.40 -5.14
C THR A 380 -24.99 29.54 -6.16
N SER A 381 -24.72 30.11 -7.34
CA SER A 381 -23.86 29.49 -8.35
C SER A 381 -22.51 30.20 -8.36
N ILE A 382 -21.43 29.45 -8.23
CA ILE A 382 -20.07 29.98 -8.14
C ILE A 382 -19.25 29.39 -9.29
N LYS A 383 -18.63 30.25 -10.09
CA LYS A 383 -17.65 29.84 -11.10
C LYS A 383 -16.29 29.62 -10.44
N LEU A 384 -15.70 28.45 -10.65
CA LEU A 384 -14.39 28.06 -10.10
C LEU A 384 -13.25 28.57 -10.98
N ASP A 385 -13.03 29.86 -11.07
CA ASP A 385 -12.04 30.49 -11.95
C ASP A 385 -10.66 30.70 -11.29
N LYS A 386 -10.49 30.25 -10.08
CA LYS A 386 -9.25 30.31 -9.30
C LYS A 386 -8.82 28.94 -8.79
N SER A 387 -7.54 28.81 -8.56
CA SER A 387 -6.89 27.61 -8.07
C SER A 387 -6.45 27.70 -6.61
N SER A 388 -6.05 26.57 -6.05
CA SER A 388 -5.37 26.52 -4.75
C SER A 388 -4.06 27.32 -4.71
N GLY A 389 -3.40 27.55 -5.87
CA GLY A 389 -2.21 28.38 -5.97
C GLY A 389 -2.49 29.90 -5.86
N ASP A 390 -3.75 30.31 -5.97
CA ASP A 390 -4.17 31.72 -5.86
C ASP A 390 -4.60 32.09 -4.42
N LEU A 391 -4.58 31.12 -3.48
CA LEU A 391 -4.87 31.37 -2.08
C LEU A 391 -3.76 32.22 -1.45
N GLU A 392 -4.13 33.30 -0.77
CA GLU A 392 -3.20 34.08 0.05
C GLU A 392 -2.84 33.28 1.31
N SER A 393 -1.57 33.24 1.64
CA SER A 393 -1.00 32.57 2.81
C SER A 393 -1.31 33.29 4.13
#